data_a2676efb2b7c9e8856e6b07873a5c399
#
_entry.id   a2676efb2b7c9e8856e6b07873a5c399
#
_cell.length_a   1.000
_cell.length_b   1.000
_cell.length_c   1.000
_cell.angle_alpha   90.00
_cell.angle_beta   90.00
_cell.angle_gamma   90.00
#
_symmetry.space_group_name_H-M   'P 1'
#
loop_
_entity.id
_entity.type
_entity.pdbx_description
1 polymer ?
#
loop_
_entity_poly.entity_id
_entity_poly.type
_entity_poly.pdbx_seq_one_letter_code
_entity_poly.pdbx_strand_id
1 'polypeptide(L)'
;MRHLTAIAALTVMMVCTAQAGEVKKPRPSKPAGKPAAKVSKSTQTIRHELPAAAAESEETNLENAVIAGLKDWDAKLLTLRTRFTQEVDFSDAGLKQHVEGVLSYMKPDLLKIEHIKPARQLVYTDKKELWVYKPEDSQAVRTSWNAWKKNQSSNFSGIMDFGNYAALTEKNNVKVSKDSAAPYYITLILTGKNNPGAYTLTLALSSTDYFPAEAALTVENTTIRTRLENPEKNASLDKALFRFVPPKGTEVLEFNN
;
A
#
# COMPACT_ATOMS: atom_id res chain seq x y z
N MET A 1 -26.62 -13.40 -13.75
CA MET A 1 -25.57 -13.97 -12.88
C MET A 1 -24.13 -13.92 -13.44
N ARG A 2 -23.91 -13.43 -14.67
CA ARG A 2 -22.56 -13.32 -15.27
C ARG A 2 -21.83 -11.97 -14.99
N HIS A 3 -22.54 -10.98 -14.46
CA HIS A 3 -21.98 -9.64 -14.21
C HIS A 3 -21.34 -9.43 -12.83
N LEU A 4 -21.67 -10.27 -11.83
CA LEU A 4 -21.04 -10.16 -10.49
C LEU A 4 -19.61 -10.67 -10.46
N THR A 5 -19.25 -11.62 -11.31
CA THR A 5 -17.89 -12.19 -11.38
C THR A 5 -16.87 -11.20 -11.97
N ALA A 6 -17.30 -10.27 -12.81
CA ALA A 6 -16.41 -9.29 -13.44
C ALA A 6 -16.00 -8.15 -12.48
N ILE A 7 -16.88 -7.77 -11.54
CA ILE A 7 -16.59 -6.70 -10.56
C ILE A 7 -15.60 -7.19 -9.49
N ALA A 8 -15.77 -8.43 -9.03
CA ALA A 8 -14.78 -9.06 -8.14
C ALA A 8 -13.40 -9.20 -8.80
N ALA A 9 -13.35 -9.42 -10.13
CA ALA A 9 -12.10 -9.48 -10.87
C ALA A 9 -11.36 -8.12 -10.95
N LEU A 10 -12.06 -6.99 -10.92
CA LEU A 10 -11.42 -5.67 -10.99
C LEU A 10 -10.77 -5.28 -9.64
N THR A 11 -11.38 -5.69 -8.53
CA THR A 11 -10.80 -5.53 -7.18
C THR A 11 -9.57 -6.42 -6.98
N VAL A 12 -9.58 -7.62 -7.58
CA VAL A 12 -8.49 -8.59 -7.59
C VAL A 12 -7.43 -8.27 -8.66
N MET A 13 -7.72 -7.36 -9.61
CA MET A 13 -6.78 -7.02 -10.68
C MET A 13 -5.53 -6.24 -10.25
N MET A 14 -5.50 -5.68 -9.04
CA MET A 14 -4.23 -5.31 -8.40
C MET A 14 -3.53 -6.49 -7.70
N VAL A 15 -4.24 -7.59 -7.54
CA VAL A 15 -3.77 -8.84 -6.98
C VAL A 15 -4.07 -9.92 -8.02
N CYS A 16 -3.04 -10.53 -8.62
CA CYS A 16 -3.18 -11.57 -9.66
C CYS A 16 -4.20 -12.66 -9.29
N THR A 17 -4.94 -13.11 -10.28
CA THR A 17 -5.81 -14.28 -10.18
C THR A 17 -4.99 -15.55 -9.89
N ALA A 18 -5.02 -16.05 -8.66
CA ALA A 18 -4.62 -17.41 -8.37
C ALA A 18 -5.78 -18.35 -8.73
N GLN A 19 -5.55 -19.29 -9.64
CA GLN A 19 -6.46 -20.40 -9.88
C GLN A 19 -6.59 -21.23 -8.60
N ALA A 20 -7.81 -21.36 -8.11
CA ALA A 20 -8.12 -22.19 -6.96
C ALA A 20 -7.94 -23.68 -7.32
N GLY A 21 -6.84 -24.25 -6.89
CA GLY A 21 -6.68 -25.70 -6.77
C GLY A 21 -7.35 -26.18 -5.50
N GLU A 22 -8.22 -27.15 -5.64
CA GLU A 22 -8.98 -27.80 -4.57
C GLU A 22 -8.05 -28.43 -3.51
N VAL A 23 -8.03 -27.90 -2.28
CA VAL A 23 -7.23 -28.46 -1.17
C VAL A 23 -8.15 -29.10 -0.14
N LYS A 24 -7.96 -30.41 0.06
CA LYS A 24 -8.55 -31.26 1.09
C LYS A 24 -8.26 -30.73 2.50
N LYS A 25 -9.31 -30.62 3.32
CA LYS A 25 -9.23 -30.32 4.77
C LYS A 25 -8.42 -31.34 5.56
N PRO A 26 -7.52 -30.93 6.44
CA PRO A 26 -6.99 -31.78 7.51
C PRO A 26 -7.84 -31.66 8.81
N ARG A 27 -7.94 -32.77 9.52
CA ARG A 27 -8.65 -32.95 10.81
C ARG A 27 -7.91 -32.27 11.98
N PRO A 28 -8.63 -31.84 13.03
CA PRO A 28 -8.02 -31.21 14.21
C PRO A 28 -7.41 -32.22 15.17
N SER A 29 -6.25 -31.94 15.72
CA SER A 29 -5.63 -32.63 16.83
C SER A 29 -5.65 -31.79 18.11
N LYS A 30 -5.90 -32.50 19.24
CA LYS A 30 -6.21 -32.09 20.60
C LYS A 30 -4.98 -31.52 21.36
N PRO A 31 -5.14 -30.66 22.37
CA PRO A 31 -4.07 -30.04 23.09
C PRO A 31 -3.53 -30.81 24.28
N ALA A 32 -2.27 -30.64 24.60
CA ALA A 32 -1.67 -31.14 25.85
C ALA A 32 -0.78 -30.09 26.53
N GLY A 33 -1.09 -29.82 27.79
CA GLY A 33 -0.15 -29.75 28.91
C GLY A 33 0.66 -28.45 29.12
N LYS A 34 0.26 -27.64 30.16
CA LYS A 34 1.11 -26.74 30.90
C LYS A 34 2.19 -27.47 31.70
N PRO A 35 3.29 -26.83 32.02
CA PRO A 35 3.63 -26.64 33.43
C PRO A 35 4.14 -25.25 33.82
N ALA A 36 4.13 -25.06 35.11
CA ALA A 36 4.13 -23.90 35.95
C ALA A 36 5.44 -23.12 36.09
N ALA A 37 5.26 -21.95 36.60
CA ALA A 37 6.12 -20.86 37.01
C ALA A 37 7.41 -21.19 37.79
N LYS A 38 8.46 -20.33 37.62
CA LYS A 38 9.36 -19.95 38.67
C LYS A 38 9.63 -18.43 38.64
N VAL A 39 9.30 -17.81 39.76
CA VAL A 39 9.55 -16.42 40.12
C VAL A 39 11.08 -16.21 40.34
N SER A 40 11.62 -15.20 39.72
CA SER A 40 12.94 -14.67 40.10
C SER A 40 12.85 -13.16 40.26
N LYS A 41 13.52 -12.69 41.33
CA LYS A 41 13.43 -11.39 41.95
C LYS A 41 13.95 -10.25 41.09
N SER A 42 13.26 -9.13 41.18
CA SER A 42 13.54 -7.84 40.56
C SER A 42 14.83 -7.20 41.04
N THR A 43 15.63 -6.74 40.10
CA THR A 43 16.57 -5.64 40.30
C THR A 43 15.87 -4.36 39.87
N GLN A 44 15.59 -3.47 40.81
CA GLN A 44 15.04 -2.14 40.54
C GLN A 44 16.11 -1.29 39.85
N THR A 45 15.97 -1.13 38.53
CA THR A 45 16.61 -0.06 37.78
C THR A 45 15.76 1.19 37.97
N ILE A 46 16.30 2.22 38.62
CA ILE A 46 15.66 3.54 38.76
C ILE A 46 15.55 4.13 37.35
N ARG A 47 14.38 3.98 36.73
CA ARG A 47 14.01 4.78 35.57
C ARG A 47 13.62 6.16 36.06
N HIS A 48 14.34 7.18 35.65
CA HIS A 48 13.86 8.55 35.69
C HIS A 48 12.64 8.63 34.76
N GLU A 49 11.44 8.50 35.33
CA GLU A 49 10.20 8.84 34.62
C GLU A 49 10.18 10.35 34.38
N LEU A 50 10.34 10.76 33.15
CA LEU A 50 9.96 12.10 32.71
C LEU A 50 8.44 12.31 33.04
N PRO A 51 8.04 13.52 33.47
CA PRO A 51 6.62 13.81 33.69
C PRO A 51 5.80 13.48 32.43
N ALA A 52 4.67 12.80 32.59
CA ALA A 52 3.82 12.36 31.46
C ALA A 52 3.48 13.50 30.48
N ALA A 53 3.26 14.70 30.98
CA ALA A 53 3.00 15.90 30.18
C ALA A 53 4.18 16.31 29.25
N ALA A 54 5.42 16.06 29.66
CA ALA A 54 6.60 16.36 28.84
C ALA A 54 6.75 15.29 27.72
N ALA A 55 6.46 14.02 28.01
CA ALA A 55 6.49 12.95 27.04
C ALA A 55 5.41 13.11 25.95
N GLU A 56 4.18 13.50 26.33
CA GLU A 56 3.10 13.79 25.38
C GLU A 56 3.43 14.98 24.46
N SER A 57 4.10 16.01 24.99
CA SER A 57 4.52 17.16 24.18
C SER A 57 5.61 16.81 23.16
N GLU A 58 6.56 15.96 23.54
CA GLU A 58 7.62 15.48 22.64
C GLU A 58 7.07 14.56 21.53
N GLU A 59 6.11 13.68 21.85
CA GLU A 59 5.46 12.79 20.88
C GLU A 59 4.67 13.62 19.87
N THR A 60 3.88 14.59 20.30
CA THR A 60 3.11 15.50 19.43
C THR A 60 4.03 16.33 18.53
N ASN A 61 5.14 16.84 19.05
CA ASN A 61 6.12 17.59 18.26
C ASN A 61 6.77 16.71 17.19
N LEU A 62 7.10 15.46 17.51
CA LEU A 62 7.63 14.49 16.56
C LEU A 62 6.63 14.18 15.44
N GLU A 63 5.36 13.92 15.77
CA GLU A 63 4.31 13.70 14.77
C GLU A 63 4.18 14.87 13.80
N ASN A 64 4.08 16.07 14.33
CA ASN A 64 3.96 17.28 13.51
C ASN A 64 5.18 17.47 12.58
N ALA A 65 6.38 17.24 13.07
CA ALA A 65 7.60 17.34 12.28
C ALA A 65 7.64 16.30 11.14
N VAL A 66 7.24 15.06 11.42
CA VAL A 66 7.21 13.98 10.44
C VAL A 66 6.13 14.23 9.37
N ILE A 67 4.93 14.65 9.79
CA ILE A 67 3.84 15.00 8.86
C ILE A 67 4.28 16.17 7.97
N ALA A 68 4.90 17.20 8.53
CA ALA A 68 5.39 18.34 7.76
C ALA A 68 6.48 17.92 6.75
N GLY A 69 7.42 17.07 7.16
CA GLY A 69 8.46 16.53 6.29
C GLY A 69 7.90 15.70 5.13
N LEU A 70 6.91 14.84 5.40
CA LEU A 70 6.23 14.04 4.37
C LEU A 70 5.47 14.93 3.38
N LYS A 71 4.76 15.96 3.87
CA LYS A 71 4.05 16.93 3.02
C LYS A 71 5.01 17.73 2.15
N ASP A 72 6.13 18.19 2.70
CA ASP A 72 7.15 18.93 1.97
C ASP A 72 7.81 18.07 0.88
N TRP A 73 8.14 16.82 1.22
CA TRP A 73 8.64 15.86 0.25
C TRP A 73 7.66 15.66 -0.91
N ASP A 74 6.37 15.40 -0.61
CA ASP A 74 5.33 15.18 -1.60
C ASP A 74 5.10 16.42 -2.51
N ALA A 75 5.16 17.61 -1.90
CA ALA A 75 5.04 18.86 -2.66
C ALA A 75 6.18 19.07 -3.67
N LYS A 76 7.40 18.63 -3.34
CA LYS A 76 8.61 18.75 -4.16
C LYS A 76 8.75 17.63 -5.20
N LEU A 77 8.00 16.56 -5.08
CA LEU A 77 8.04 15.45 -6.04
C LEU A 77 7.36 15.86 -7.35
N LEU A 78 8.13 15.90 -8.43
CA LEU A 78 7.63 16.16 -9.79
C LEU A 78 7.47 14.87 -10.59
N THR A 79 8.46 13.98 -10.49
CA THR A 79 8.46 12.67 -11.14
C THR A 79 9.07 11.62 -10.21
N LEU A 80 8.62 10.39 -10.37
CA LEU A 80 9.20 9.23 -9.71
C LEU A 80 9.23 8.06 -10.68
N ARG A 81 10.36 7.36 -10.75
CA ARG A 81 10.45 6.04 -11.33
C ARG A 81 11.11 5.13 -10.32
N THR A 82 10.49 3.97 -10.05
CA THR A 82 11.01 3.04 -9.05
C THR A 82 10.60 1.62 -9.40
N ARG A 83 11.42 0.66 -9.05
CA ARG A 83 10.96 -0.73 -8.96
C ARG A 83 10.16 -0.88 -7.69
N PHE A 84 9.28 -1.87 -7.67
CA PHE A 84 8.60 -2.27 -6.46
C PHE A 84 8.52 -3.79 -6.36
N THR A 85 8.53 -4.24 -5.11
CA THR A 85 8.13 -5.59 -4.73
C THR A 85 6.90 -5.49 -3.84
N GLN A 86 5.94 -6.38 -4.05
CA GLN A 86 4.73 -6.42 -3.25
C GLN A 86 4.44 -7.85 -2.80
N GLU A 87 4.20 -8.02 -1.52
CA GLU A 87 3.70 -9.25 -0.93
C GLU A 87 2.25 -9.04 -0.48
N VAL A 88 1.37 -9.93 -0.91
CA VAL A 88 -0.03 -9.97 -0.46
C VAL A 88 -0.21 -11.24 0.34
N ASP A 89 -0.60 -11.10 1.60
CA ASP A 89 -0.87 -12.19 2.53
C ASP A 89 -2.37 -12.26 2.81
N PHE A 90 -2.99 -13.34 2.38
CA PHE A 90 -4.39 -13.69 2.66
C PHE A 90 -4.41 -14.67 3.83
N SER A 91 -4.40 -14.15 5.06
CA SER A 91 -4.20 -14.95 6.28
C SER A 91 -5.23 -16.06 6.44
N ASP A 92 -6.50 -15.82 6.08
CA ASP A 92 -7.57 -16.84 6.17
C ASP A 92 -7.38 -17.99 5.18
N ALA A 93 -6.81 -17.72 4.03
CA ALA A 93 -6.57 -18.72 3.00
C ALA A 93 -5.19 -19.40 3.15
N GLY A 94 -4.32 -18.85 4.02
CA GLY A 94 -2.92 -19.27 4.11
C GLY A 94 -2.15 -19.07 2.79
N LEU A 95 -2.59 -18.12 1.97
CA LEU A 95 -2.05 -17.86 0.64
C LEU A 95 -1.20 -16.58 0.65
N LYS A 96 0.00 -16.68 0.08
CA LYS A 96 0.86 -15.53 -0.18
C LYS A 96 1.10 -15.36 -1.66
N GLN A 97 1.08 -14.11 -2.11
CA GLN A 97 1.35 -13.75 -3.48
C GLN A 97 2.47 -12.73 -3.54
N HIS A 98 3.39 -12.92 -4.46
CA HIS A 98 4.50 -12.02 -4.70
C HIS A 98 4.35 -11.36 -6.06
N VAL A 99 4.49 -10.03 -6.09
CA VAL A 99 4.39 -9.20 -7.29
C VAL A 99 5.64 -8.35 -7.41
N GLU A 100 6.18 -8.26 -8.61
CA GLU A 100 7.29 -7.36 -8.95
C GLU A 100 6.88 -6.46 -10.09
N GLY A 101 7.37 -5.22 -10.07
CA GLY A 101 7.03 -4.29 -11.14
C GLY A 101 7.83 -3.01 -11.15
N VAL A 102 7.43 -2.12 -12.04
CA VAL A 102 7.97 -0.76 -12.17
C VAL A 102 6.82 0.22 -12.07
N LEU A 103 7.00 1.23 -11.24
CA LEU A 103 6.07 2.35 -11.10
C LEU A 103 6.72 3.59 -11.70
N SER A 104 5.97 4.35 -12.48
CA SER A 104 6.33 5.67 -12.96
C SER A 104 5.21 6.65 -12.62
N TYR A 105 5.57 7.79 -12.06
CA TYR A 105 4.65 8.87 -11.70
C TYR A 105 5.15 10.20 -12.25
N MET A 106 4.24 11.04 -12.69
CA MET A 106 4.50 12.43 -13.07
C MET A 106 3.37 13.31 -12.54
N LYS A 107 3.74 14.31 -11.76
CA LYS A 107 2.81 15.29 -11.19
C LYS A 107 2.02 16.00 -12.30
N PRO A 108 0.73 16.33 -12.10
CA PRO A 108 0.00 16.09 -10.86
C PRO A 108 -0.62 14.68 -10.76
N ASP A 109 -0.95 14.01 -11.86
CA ASP A 109 -1.91 12.91 -11.85
C ASP A 109 -1.54 11.71 -12.73
N LEU A 110 -0.39 11.77 -13.44
CA LEU A 110 -0.02 10.71 -14.37
C LEU A 110 0.67 9.56 -13.62
N LEU A 111 0.13 8.36 -13.76
CA LEU A 111 0.67 7.15 -13.17
C LEU A 111 0.67 6.02 -14.19
N LYS A 112 1.80 5.30 -14.26
CA LYS A 112 1.94 4.03 -14.97
C LYS A 112 2.53 3.00 -14.01
N ILE A 113 1.89 1.83 -13.94
CA ILE A 113 2.41 0.68 -13.23
C ILE A 113 2.54 -0.46 -14.23
N GLU A 114 3.70 -1.08 -14.24
CA GLU A 114 3.96 -2.29 -15.02
C GLU A 114 4.27 -3.43 -14.05
N HIS A 115 3.34 -4.35 -13.87
CA HIS A 115 3.59 -5.62 -13.21
C HIS A 115 4.42 -6.50 -14.16
N ILE A 116 5.47 -7.13 -13.63
CA ILE A 116 6.38 -8.00 -14.38
C ILE A 116 6.13 -9.44 -13.97
N LYS A 117 5.91 -9.68 -12.68
CA LYS A 117 5.61 -10.99 -12.10
C LYS A 117 4.37 -10.91 -11.22
N PRO A 118 3.60 -11.99 -11.09
CA PRO A 118 3.72 -13.29 -11.76
C PRO A 118 3.28 -13.24 -13.23
N ALA A 119 2.43 -12.28 -13.64
CA ALA A 119 1.96 -12.07 -14.99
C ALA A 119 2.12 -10.60 -15.40
N ARG A 120 2.34 -10.36 -16.68
CA ARG A 120 2.48 -9.00 -17.16
C ARG A 120 1.15 -8.28 -17.22
N GLN A 121 1.08 -7.12 -16.55
CA GLN A 121 -0.08 -6.25 -16.56
C GLN A 121 0.37 -4.80 -16.54
N LEU A 122 -0.28 -3.95 -17.32
CA LEU A 122 0.00 -2.52 -17.36
C LEU A 122 -1.22 -1.74 -16.89
N VAL A 123 -0.98 -0.81 -15.98
CA VAL A 123 -2.01 0.10 -15.46
C VAL A 123 -1.60 1.52 -15.80
N TYR A 124 -2.52 2.29 -16.35
CA TYR A 124 -2.32 3.70 -16.68
C TYR A 124 -3.49 4.51 -16.12
N THR A 125 -3.18 5.66 -15.55
CA THR A 125 -4.22 6.62 -15.14
C THR A 125 -3.70 8.06 -15.17
N ASP A 126 -4.63 8.97 -15.46
CA ASP A 126 -4.47 10.42 -15.31
C ASP A 126 -5.41 10.99 -14.24
N LYS A 127 -5.90 10.10 -13.33
CA LYS A 127 -6.95 10.37 -12.33
C LYS A 127 -8.30 10.82 -12.92
N LYS A 128 -8.48 10.72 -14.23
CA LYS A 128 -9.78 10.83 -14.92
C LYS A 128 -10.21 9.47 -15.40
N GLU A 129 -9.33 8.80 -16.11
CA GLU A 129 -9.53 7.45 -16.62
C GLU A 129 -8.49 6.48 -16.02
N LEU A 130 -8.89 5.23 -15.94
CA LEU A 130 -8.04 4.11 -15.60
C LEU A 130 -8.08 3.08 -16.72
N TRP A 131 -6.91 2.67 -17.18
CA TRP A 131 -6.71 1.58 -18.11
C TRP A 131 -5.94 0.46 -17.43
N VAL A 132 -6.41 -0.77 -17.60
CA VAL A 132 -5.71 -1.99 -17.20
C VAL A 132 -5.57 -2.88 -18.42
N TYR A 133 -4.34 -3.15 -18.85
CA TYR A 133 -4.06 -3.96 -20.03
C TYR A 133 -3.30 -5.23 -19.64
N LYS A 134 -3.81 -6.37 -20.08
CA LYS A 134 -3.18 -7.68 -19.97
C LYS A 134 -2.71 -8.14 -21.35
N PRO A 135 -1.41 -8.05 -21.66
CA PRO A 135 -0.89 -8.41 -22.97
C PRO A 135 -1.15 -9.87 -23.36
N GLU A 136 -1.03 -10.79 -22.40
CA GLU A 136 -1.20 -12.24 -22.62
C GLU A 136 -2.63 -12.58 -23.06
N ASP A 137 -3.64 -11.87 -22.52
CA ASP A 137 -5.04 -12.05 -22.85
C ASP A 137 -5.48 -11.19 -24.05
N SER A 138 -4.60 -10.30 -24.55
CA SER A 138 -4.95 -9.26 -25.52
C SER A 138 -6.20 -8.46 -25.13
N GLN A 139 -6.36 -8.21 -23.81
CA GLN A 139 -7.55 -7.58 -23.25
C GLN A 139 -7.18 -6.30 -22.48
N ALA A 140 -7.97 -5.26 -22.67
CA ALA A 140 -7.87 -4.02 -21.91
C ALA A 140 -9.21 -3.69 -21.26
N VAL A 141 -9.14 -3.19 -20.03
CA VAL A 141 -10.28 -2.64 -19.30
C VAL A 141 -10.12 -1.14 -19.21
N ARG A 142 -11.18 -0.40 -19.55
CA ARG A 142 -11.28 1.05 -19.35
C ARG A 142 -12.40 1.38 -18.40
N THR A 143 -12.10 2.25 -17.42
CA THR A 143 -13.12 2.75 -16.48
C THR A 143 -12.78 4.18 -16.07
N SER A 144 -13.77 4.93 -15.55
CA SER A 144 -13.49 6.22 -14.95
C SER A 144 -12.77 6.04 -13.60
N TRP A 145 -11.85 6.95 -13.27
CA TRP A 145 -11.17 6.96 -11.98
C TRP A 145 -12.15 7.01 -10.79
N ASN A 146 -13.25 7.75 -10.95
CA ASN A 146 -14.27 7.87 -9.91
C ASN A 146 -15.07 6.57 -9.71
N ALA A 147 -15.45 5.88 -10.79
CA ALA A 147 -16.12 4.59 -10.70
C ALA A 147 -15.19 3.55 -10.06
N TRP A 148 -13.92 3.53 -10.46
CA TRP A 148 -12.91 2.65 -9.84
C TRP A 148 -12.78 2.92 -8.34
N LYS A 149 -12.65 4.18 -7.90
CA LYS A 149 -12.56 4.53 -6.47
C LYS A 149 -13.78 4.14 -5.65
N LYS A 150 -14.99 4.28 -6.21
CA LYS A 150 -16.24 3.87 -5.54
C LYS A 150 -16.31 2.38 -5.28
N ASN A 151 -15.73 1.58 -6.17
CA ASN A 151 -15.72 0.13 -6.09
C ASN A 151 -14.53 -0.44 -5.29
N GLN A 152 -13.58 0.41 -4.91
CA GLN A 152 -12.52 0.05 -4.00
C GLN A 152 -13.00 0.26 -2.57
N SER A 153 -12.74 -0.69 -1.68
CA SER A 153 -12.77 -0.37 -0.25
C SER A 153 -11.89 0.87 -0.05
N SER A 154 -12.42 1.91 0.57
CA SER A 154 -11.97 3.31 0.58
C SER A 154 -10.49 3.57 0.94
N ASN A 155 -9.71 2.52 1.16
CA ASN A 155 -8.40 2.53 1.77
C ASN A 155 -7.26 2.16 0.82
N PHE A 156 -7.58 1.61 -0.37
CA PHE A 156 -6.57 1.08 -1.29
C PHE A 156 -5.83 2.17 -2.09
N SER A 157 -6.44 3.35 -2.24
CA SER A 157 -5.85 4.46 -3.01
C SER A 157 -4.67 5.12 -2.31
N GLY A 158 -4.54 5.00 -0.98
CA GLY A 158 -3.58 5.76 -0.21
C GLY A 158 -2.10 5.45 -0.50
N ILE A 159 -1.77 4.20 -0.85
CA ILE A 159 -0.37 3.80 -1.13
C ILE A 159 0.13 4.35 -2.47
N MET A 160 -0.80 4.55 -3.41
CA MET A 160 -0.49 4.97 -4.78
C MET A 160 -0.91 6.41 -5.07
N ASP A 161 -1.34 7.14 -4.05
CA ASP A 161 -1.82 8.51 -4.18
C ASP A 161 -0.66 9.51 -4.03
N PHE A 162 0.40 9.29 -4.82
CA PHE A 162 1.49 10.25 -4.93
C PHE A 162 0.93 11.63 -5.28
N GLY A 163 1.49 12.66 -4.65
CA GLY A 163 1.00 14.03 -4.76
C GLY A 163 -0.19 14.37 -3.86
N ASN A 164 -0.59 13.46 -2.94
CA ASN A 164 -1.76 13.65 -2.08
C ASN A 164 -1.57 13.17 -0.63
N TYR A 165 -0.33 13.02 -0.18
CA TYR A 165 -0.04 12.58 1.20
C TYR A 165 -0.56 13.55 2.26
N ALA A 166 -0.70 14.84 1.91
CA ALA A 166 -1.34 15.83 2.77
C ALA A 166 -2.77 15.39 3.14
N ALA A 167 -3.59 15.09 2.14
CA ALA A 167 -4.97 14.63 2.36
C ALA A 167 -5.03 13.28 3.11
N LEU A 168 -4.07 12.41 2.89
CA LEU A 168 -3.96 11.14 3.61
C LEU A 168 -3.79 11.38 5.11
N THR A 169 -2.88 12.26 5.53
CA THR A 169 -2.67 12.60 6.95
C THR A 169 -3.86 13.33 7.58
N GLU A 170 -4.58 14.14 6.80
CA GLU A 170 -5.76 14.87 7.28
C GLU A 170 -6.98 13.96 7.54
N LYS A 171 -7.14 12.90 6.74
CA LYS A 171 -8.26 11.95 6.84
C LYS A 171 -8.04 10.84 7.85
N ASN A 172 -6.84 10.68 8.37
CA ASN A 172 -6.47 9.60 9.27
C ASN A 172 -6.02 10.12 10.64
N ASN A 173 -6.18 9.27 11.66
CA ASN A 173 -5.40 9.39 12.88
C ASN A 173 -3.97 8.97 12.53
N VAL A 174 -3.02 9.73 13.00
CA VAL A 174 -1.61 9.52 12.73
C VAL A 174 -0.90 9.18 14.03
N LYS A 175 -0.03 8.18 14.00
CA LYS A 175 0.89 7.86 15.07
C LYS A 175 2.27 7.66 14.49
N VAL A 176 3.27 8.27 15.10
CA VAL A 176 4.67 8.17 14.68
C VAL A 176 5.44 7.32 15.68
N SER A 177 6.31 6.46 15.16
CA SER A 177 7.25 5.68 15.95
C SER A 177 8.63 5.72 15.28
N LYS A 178 9.67 5.88 16.09
CA LYS A 178 11.06 5.69 15.67
C LYS A 178 11.54 4.37 16.23
N ASP A 179 11.93 3.46 15.36
CA ASP A 179 12.52 2.19 15.76
C ASP A 179 14.02 2.37 15.91
N SER A 180 14.54 2.08 17.11
CA SER A 180 15.97 2.10 17.38
C SER A 180 16.73 0.98 16.65
N ALA A 181 16.05 -0.11 16.28
CA ALA A 181 16.62 -1.21 15.52
C ALA A 181 16.69 -0.92 14.01
N ALA A 182 15.91 0.05 13.53
CA ALA A 182 15.90 0.50 12.15
C ALA A 182 16.17 2.01 12.06
N PRO A 183 17.40 2.48 12.33
CA PRO A 183 17.71 3.90 12.51
C PRO A 183 17.46 4.75 11.25
N TYR A 184 17.24 4.12 10.10
CA TYR A 184 17.02 4.79 8.82
C TYR A 184 15.54 5.05 8.51
N TYR A 185 14.59 4.49 9.29
CA TYR A 185 13.17 4.61 9.02
C TYR A 185 12.40 5.23 10.18
N ILE A 186 11.45 6.08 9.79
CA ILE A 186 10.41 6.59 10.67
C ILE A 186 9.13 5.87 10.29
N THR A 187 8.48 5.23 11.25
CA THR A 187 7.22 4.54 11.01
C THR A 187 6.05 5.47 11.28
N LEU A 188 5.21 5.66 10.27
CA LEU A 188 3.97 6.40 10.33
C LEU A 188 2.81 5.42 10.25
N ILE A 189 1.98 5.36 11.29
CA ILE A 189 0.80 4.49 11.33
C ILE A 189 -0.44 5.35 11.17
N LEU A 190 -1.28 5.01 10.19
CA LEU A 190 -2.50 5.72 9.86
C LEU A 190 -3.70 4.78 10.02
N THR A 191 -4.73 5.28 10.72
CA THR A 191 -6.02 4.59 10.88
C THR A 191 -7.14 5.56 10.58
N GLY A 192 -8.25 5.07 10.01
CA GLY A 192 -9.38 5.93 9.64
C GLY A 192 -9.99 6.65 10.84
N LYS A 193 -10.18 7.97 10.76
CA LYS A 193 -10.79 8.77 11.84
C LYS A 193 -12.21 8.31 12.18
N ASN A 194 -12.99 7.97 11.16
CA ASN A 194 -14.41 7.58 11.35
C ASN A 194 -14.58 6.09 11.70
N ASN A 195 -13.62 5.25 11.31
CA ASN A 195 -13.60 3.83 11.61
C ASN A 195 -12.15 3.33 11.76
N PRO A 196 -11.55 3.46 12.95
CA PRO A 196 -10.15 3.09 13.19
C PRO A 196 -9.84 1.61 12.96
N GLY A 197 -10.86 0.73 13.05
CA GLY A 197 -10.72 -0.70 12.83
C GLY A 197 -10.85 -1.15 11.37
N ALA A 198 -11.25 -0.26 10.46
CA ALA A 198 -11.47 -0.62 9.06
C ALA A 198 -10.17 -1.00 8.33
N TYR A 199 -9.07 -0.37 8.72
CA TYR A 199 -7.75 -0.63 8.16
C TYR A 199 -6.62 -0.04 9.01
N THR A 200 -5.43 -0.51 8.75
CA THR A 200 -4.19 0.11 9.21
C THR A 200 -3.25 0.28 8.03
N LEU A 201 -2.81 1.50 7.78
CA LEU A 201 -1.77 1.79 6.80
C LEU A 201 -0.50 2.19 7.56
N THR A 202 0.58 1.44 7.36
CA THR A 202 1.90 1.74 7.92
C THR A 202 2.82 2.19 6.80
N LEU A 203 3.46 3.34 6.97
CA LEU A 203 4.50 3.83 6.07
C LEU A 203 5.84 3.82 6.78
N ALA A 204 6.86 3.21 6.16
CA ALA A 204 8.24 3.36 6.58
C ALA A 204 8.89 4.48 5.76
N LEU A 205 9.15 5.61 6.41
CA LEU A 205 9.72 6.80 5.79
C LEU A 205 11.24 6.82 6.01
N SER A 206 11.97 7.19 4.97
CA SER A 206 13.39 7.51 5.09
C SER A 206 13.59 8.67 6.08
N SER A 207 14.50 8.49 7.03
CA SER A 207 14.81 9.52 8.03
C SER A 207 15.57 10.73 7.45
N THR A 208 16.09 10.61 6.23
CA THR A 208 16.87 11.67 5.59
C THR A 208 16.02 12.63 4.76
N ASP A 209 14.96 12.12 4.11
CA ASP A 209 14.16 12.90 3.16
C ASP A 209 12.67 12.62 3.23
N TYR A 210 12.21 11.83 4.20
CA TYR A 210 10.82 11.42 4.40
C TYR A 210 10.18 10.65 3.23
N PHE A 211 11.01 10.12 2.31
CA PHE A 211 10.52 9.27 1.23
C PHE A 211 9.86 8.02 1.77
N PRO A 212 8.62 7.69 1.35
CA PRO A 212 7.94 6.46 1.78
C PRO A 212 8.56 5.26 1.06
N ALA A 213 9.54 4.62 1.70
CA ALA A 213 10.27 3.49 1.11
C ALA A 213 9.47 2.19 1.16
N GLU A 214 8.61 2.04 2.17
CA GLU A 214 7.73 0.87 2.30
C GLU A 214 6.36 1.30 2.80
N ALA A 215 5.33 0.61 2.32
CA ALA A 215 3.96 0.75 2.79
C ALA A 215 3.36 -0.64 3.08
N ALA A 216 2.68 -0.78 4.21
CA ALA A 216 1.92 -1.98 4.54
C ALA A 216 0.48 -1.60 4.85
N LEU A 217 -0.46 -2.09 4.06
CA LEU A 217 -1.89 -1.92 4.26
C LEU A 217 -2.48 -3.23 4.79
N THR A 218 -3.11 -3.18 5.95
CA THR A 218 -3.89 -4.29 6.50
C THR A 218 -5.37 -3.92 6.50
N VAL A 219 -6.18 -4.74 5.84
CA VAL A 219 -7.64 -4.65 5.80
C VAL A 219 -8.18 -6.03 6.11
N GLU A 220 -8.97 -6.15 7.19
CA GLU A 220 -9.46 -7.45 7.66
C GLU A 220 -8.30 -8.46 7.83
N ASN A 221 -8.34 -9.57 7.09
CA ASN A 221 -7.36 -10.65 7.13
C ASN A 221 -6.39 -10.63 5.93
N THR A 222 -6.31 -9.49 5.24
CA THR A 222 -5.39 -9.29 4.12
C THR A 222 -4.37 -8.22 4.45
N THR A 223 -3.09 -8.53 4.30
CA THR A 223 -2.00 -7.58 4.42
C THR A 223 -1.27 -7.45 3.07
N ILE A 224 -1.15 -6.23 2.59
CA ILE A 224 -0.43 -5.87 1.36
C ILE A 224 0.78 -5.05 1.76
N ARG A 225 1.97 -5.59 1.56
CA ARG A 225 3.24 -4.91 1.83
C ARG A 225 3.93 -4.58 0.52
N THR A 226 4.17 -3.31 0.27
CA THR A 226 4.85 -2.81 -0.92
C THR A 226 6.15 -2.12 -0.53
N ARG A 227 7.26 -2.49 -1.15
CA ARG A 227 8.56 -1.84 -1.00
C ARG A 227 8.96 -1.19 -2.31
N LEU A 228 9.43 0.05 -2.24
CA LEU A 228 9.97 0.79 -3.38
C LEU A 228 11.50 0.68 -3.38
N GLU A 229 12.06 0.31 -4.54
CA GLU A 229 13.48 0.01 -4.70
C GLU A 229 14.10 0.91 -5.77
N ASN A 230 15.29 1.43 -5.47
CA ASN A 230 16.04 2.29 -6.39
C ASN A 230 15.21 3.47 -6.95
N PRO A 231 14.63 4.33 -6.09
CA PRO A 231 13.78 5.42 -6.54
C PRO A 231 14.59 6.50 -7.26
N GLU A 232 14.24 6.76 -8.51
CA GLU A 232 14.71 7.89 -9.31
C GLU A 232 13.70 9.05 -9.14
N LYS A 233 14.04 10.01 -8.26
CA LYS A 233 13.18 11.15 -7.94
C LYS A 233 13.53 12.34 -8.84
N ASN A 234 12.51 13.00 -9.40
CA ASN A 234 12.63 14.20 -10.22
C ASN A 234 13.52 14.03 -11.48
N ALA A 235 13.67 12.79 -11.95
CA ALA A 235 14.29 12.51 -13.22
C ALA A 235 13.39 12.93 -14.40
N SER A 236 13.98 13.27 -15.53
CA SER A 236 13.21 13.59 -16.73
C SER A 236 12.49 12.34 -17.24
N LEU A 237 11.16 12.41 -17.33
CA LEU A 237 10.32 11.37 -17.91
C LEU A 237 9.57 11.95 -19.11
N ASP A 238 9.44 11.16 -20.18
CA ASP A 238 8.60 11.54 -21.31
C ASP A 238 7.12 11.37 -20.94
N LYS A 239 6.31 12.39 -21.18
CA LYS A 239 4.87 12.37 -20.95
C LYS A 239 4.17 11.29 -21.79
N ALA A 240 4.72 10.92 -22.94
CA ALA A 240 4.21 9.85 -23.79
C ALA A 240 4.23 8.48 -23.09
N LEU A 241 5.12 8.29 -22.08
CA LEU A 241 5.18 7.07 -21.26
C LEU A 241 3.84 6.76 -20.56
N PHE A 242 3.04 7.78 -20.27
CA PHE A 242 1.80 7.68 -19.51
C PHE A 242 0.55 7.56 -20.39
N ARG A 243 0.72 7.56 -21.72
CA ARG A 243 -0.38 7.42 -22.67
C ARG A 243 -0.52 5.95 -23.08
N PHE A 244 -1.69 5.38 -22.83
CA PHE A 244 -2.02 4.06 -23.33
C PHE A 244 -2.82 4.17 -24.63
N VAL A 245 -2.41 3.39 -25.63
CA VAL A 245 -3.15 3.15 -26.88
C VAL A 245 -3.28 1.64 -27.04
N PRO A 246 -4.48 1.08 -27.03
CA PRO A 246 -4.67 -0.36 -27.20
C PRO A 246 -4.01 -0.85 -28.49
N PRO A 247 -3.17 -1.90 -28.44
CA PRO A 247 -2.62 -2.54 -29.63
C PRO A 247 -3.74 -3.07 -30.54
N LYS A 248 -3.44 -3.23 -31.83
CA LYS A 248 -4.41 -3.80 -32.80
C LYS A 248 -4.80 -5.23 -32.35
N GLY A 249 -6.10 -5.49 -32.31
CA GLY A 249 -6.64 -6.78 -31.88
C GLY A 249 -6.90 -6.89 -30.38
N THR A 250 -6.67 -5.83 -29.62
CA THR A 250 -7.03 -5.81 -28.19
C THR A 250 -8.55 -5.70 -28.05
N GLU A 251 -9.12 -6.60 -27.26
CA GLU A 251 -10.51 -6.49 -26.79
C GLU A 251 -10.58 -5.43 -25.70
N VAL A 252 -11.41 -4.40 -25.89
CA VAL A 252 -11.59 -3.33 -24.90
C VAL A 252 -12.93 -3.50 -24.20
N LEU A 253 -12.88 -3.72 -22.88
CA LEU A 253 -14.05 -3.77 -22.01
C LEU A 253 -14.21 -2.41 -21.31
N GLU A 254 -15.37 -1.77 -21.47
CA GLU A 254 -15.68 -0.50 -20.82
C GLU A 254 -16.63 -0.71 -19.64
N PHE A 255 -16.24 -0.20 -18.47
CA PHE A 255 -17.06 -0.19 -17.27
C PHE A 255 -17.40 1.26 -16.92
N ASN A 256 -18.59 1.69 -17.36
CA ASN A 256 -19.17 2.98 -17.06
C ASN A 256 -20.29 2.76 -16.03
N ASN A 257 -20.05 3.09 -14.76
CA ASN A 257 -21.07 3.22 -13.73
C ASN A 257 -21.00 4.60 -13.10
#